data_49dddd784f87b0ecc16f945810bf27b4
#
_entry.id   49dddd784f87b0ecc16f945810bf27b4
#
_cell.length_a   1.000
_cell.length_b   1.000
_cell.length_c   1.000
_cell.angle_alpha   90.00
_cell.angle_beta   90.00
_cell.angle_gamma   90.00
#
_symmetry.space_group_name_H-M   'P 1'
#
loop_
_entity.id
_entity.type
_entity.pdbx_description
1 polymer ?
#
loop_
_entity_poly.entity_id
_entity_poly.type
_entity_poly.pdbx_seq_one_letter_code
_entity_poly.pdbx_strand_id
1 'polypeptide(L)'
;LFKVIIAGGRDFNDYLALKKYCDHVLQNKIEVIIVSGKANGADKLGEQYAKEKNFPIAEFPANWNAYGKAAGFKRNKEMGIYADALIAFWDCKSKGTKHMIDTAKFKDIPTKIFYY
;
A
#
# COMPACT_ATOMS: atom_id res chain seq x y z
N LEU A 1 10.15 14.43 1.48
CA LEU A 1 9.39 13.42 0.75
C LEU A 1 8.48 12.65 1.69
N PHE A 2 7.23 12.47 1.29
CA PHE A 2 6.27 11.69 2.06
C PHE A 2 6.06 10.34 1.38
N LYS A 3 6.52 9.27 2.03
CA LYS A 3 6.47 7.91 1.49
C LYS A 3 5.24 7.20 2.03
N VAL A 4 4.27 6.91 1.17
CA VAL A 4 3.01 6.29 1.58
C VAL A 4 2.80 4.97 0.83
N ILE A 5 2.52 3.92 1.61
CA ILE A 5 2.16 2.61 1.06
C ILE A 5 0.71 2.66 0.63
N ILE A 6 0.41 2.19 -0.58
CA ILE A 6 -0.96 1.89 -1.00
C ILE A 6 -1.03 0.37 -1.15
N ALA A 7 -1.81 -0.27 -0.29
CA ALA A 7 -1.92 -1.72 -0.25
C ALA A 7 -3.37 -2.13 -0.04
N GLY A 8 -3.68 -3.40 -0.28
CA GLY A 8 -5.03 -3.90 -0.05
C GLY A 8 -5.31 -5.22 -0.76
N GLY A 9 -6.58 -5.56 -0.85
CA GLY A 9 -7.03 -6.82 -1.40
C GLY A 9 -6.65 -7.00 -2.87
N ARG A 10 -6.33 -8.24 -3.22
CA ARG A 10 -5.98 -8.58 -4.62
C ARG A 10 -7.18 -8.50 -5.55
N ASP A 11 -8.38 -8.53 -4.99
CA ASP A 11 -9.65 -8.42 -5.71
C ASP A 11 -10.21 -7.00 -5.76
N PHE A 12 -9.53 -6.05 -5.13
CA PHE A 12 -10.00 -4.66 -5.16
C PHE A 12 -9.80 -4.06 -6.54
N ASN A 13 -10.87 -3.59 -7.16
CA ASN A 13 -10.86 -3.10 -8.53
C ASN A 13 -11.55 -1.76 -8.74
N ASP A 14 -11.89 -1.05 -7.67
CA ASP A 14 -12.59 0.23 -7.75
C ASP A 14 -11.59 1.39 -7.75
N TYR A 15 -11.06 1.68 -8.94
CA TYR A 15 -10.04 2.72 -9.07
C TYR A 15 -10.57 4.11 -8.70
N LEU A 16 -11.82 4.43 -9.06
CA LEU A 16 -12.37 5.75 -8.74
C LEU A 16 -12.46 5.96 -7.23
N ALA A 17 -12.86 4.92 -6.49
CA ALA A 17 -12.89 4.98 -5.03
C ALA A 17 -11.49 5.14 -4.46
N LEU A 18 -10.50 4.41 -4.98
CA LEU A 18 -9.12 4.53 -4.54
C LEU A 18 -8.59 5.94 -4.78
N LYS A 19 -8.80 6.47 -5.97
CA LYS A 19 -8.34 7.80 -6.33
C LYS A 19 -8.95 8.86 -5.43
N LYS A 20 -10.25 8.80 -5.20
CA LYS A 20 -10.95 9.77 -4.34
C LYS A 20 -10.43 9.72 -2.91
N TYR A 21 -10.25 8.51 -2.38
CA TYR A 21 -9.76 8.34 -1.01
C TYR A 21 -8.32 8.82 -0.86
N CYS A 22 -7.45 8.45 -1.79
CA CYS A 22 -6.06 8.88 -1.76
C CYS A 22 -5.93 10.40 -1.94
N ASP A 23 -6.71 10.99 -2.82
CA ASP A 23 -6.72 12.45 -2.99
C ASP A 23 -7.10 13.15 -1.68
N HIS A 24 -8.07 12.60 -0.97
CA HIS A 24 -8.49 13.16 0.32
C HIS A 24 -7.37 13.03 1.37
N VAL A 25 -6.78 11.84 1.50
CA VAL A 25 -5.74 11.58 2.50
C VAL A 25 -4.48 12.39 2.21
N LEU A 26 -4.14 12.57 0.94
CA LEU A 26 -2.89 13.20 0.52
C LEU A 26 -3.03 14.68 0.15
N GLN A 27 -4.20 15.30 0.39
CA GLN A 27 -4.51 16.65 -0.11
C GLN A 27 -3.52 17.73 0.32
N ASN A 28 -2.88 17.56 1.48
CA ASN A 28 -1.92 18.55 2.01
C ASN A 28 -0.46 18.12 1.83
N LYS A 29 -0.21 17.07 1.05
CA LYS A 29 1.14 16.56 0.80
C LYS A 29 1.63 17.05 -0.56
N ILE A 30 2.86 17.52 -0.60
CA ILE A 30 3.43 18.13 -1.81
C ILE A 30 4.34 17.14 -2.54
N GLU A 31 5.28 16.54 -1.84
CA GLU A 31 6.24 15.59 -2.41
C GLU A 31 5.94 14.20 -1.91
N VAL A 32 5.30 13.39 -2.77
CA VAL A 32 4.80 12.07 -2.41
C VAL A 32 5.52 11.01 -3.22
N ILE A 33 5.92 9.92 -2.55
CA ILE A 33 6.36 8.68 -3.18
C ILE A 33 5.35 7.60 -2.84
N ILE A 34 4.83 6.91 -3.84
CA ILE A 34 3.93 5.79 -3.63
C ILE A 34 4.75 4.52 -3.49
N VAL A 35 4.55 3.81 -2.38
CA VAL A 35 5.25 2.56 -2.08
C VAL A 35 4.33 1.41 -2.46
N SER A 36 4.79 0.53 -3.36
CA SER A 36 3.98 -0.56 -3.90
C SER A 36 4.62 -1.92 -3.65
N GLY A 37 3.80 -2.86 -3.16
CA GLY A 37 4.21 -4.26 -3.01
C GLY A 37 4.06 -5.07 -4.29
N LYS A 38 3.54 -4.47 -5.36
CA LYS A 38 3.42 -5.07 -6.70
C LYS A 38 2.51 -6.29 -6.76
N ALA A 39 1.59 -6.43 -5.81
CA ALA A 39 0.54 -7.44 -5.89
C ALA A 39 -0.58 -6.98 -6.84
N ASN A 40 -1.47 -7.89 -7.21
CA ASN A 40 -2.66 -7.54 -7.97
C ASN A 40 -3.62 -6.71 -7.10
N GLY A 41 -4.62 -6.09 -7.72
CA GLY A 41 -5.65 -5.35 -7.01
C GLY A 41 -5.18 -3.99 -6.55
N ALA A 42 -5.35 -3.68 -5.26
CA ALA A 42 -5.08 -2.35 -4.73
C ALA A 42 -3.65 -1.85 -5.00
N ASP A 43 -2.65 -2.73 -4.93
CA ASP A 43 -1.26 -2.35 -5.21
C ASP A 43 -1.10 -1.81 -6.62
N LYS A 44 -1.67 -2.50 -7.61
CA LYS A 44 -1.62 -2.08 -9.02
C LYS A 44 -2.39 -0.80 -9.25
N LEU A 45 -3.54 -0.63 -8.60
CA LEU A 45 -4.32 0.60 -8.70
C LEU A 45 -3.58 1.77 -8.05
N GLY A 46 -2.83 1.51 -6.97
CA GLY A 46 -1.98 2.52 -6.37
C GLY A 46 -0.86 2.97 -7.31
N GLU A 47 -0.31 2.05 -8.10
CA GLU A 47 0.69 2.41 -9.13
C GLU A 47 0.06 3.25 -10.23
N GLN A 48 -1.17 2.92 -10.65
CA GLN A 48 -1.92 3.72 -11.61
C GLN A 48 -2.15 5.15 -11.09
N TYR A 49 -2.53 5.25 -9.84
CA TYR A 49 -2.72 6.54 -9.17
C TYR A 49 -1.43 7.36 -9.17
N ALA A 50 -0.30 6.73 -8.84
CA ALA A 50 1.00 7.39 -8.85
C ALA A 50 1.34 7.96 -10.23
N LYS A 51 1.07 7.18 -11.29
CA LYS A 51 1.33 7.62 -12.66
C LYS A 51 0.47 8.81 -13.05
N GLU A 52 -0.80 8.81 -12.70
CA GLU A 52 -1.70 9.93 -12.99
C GLU A 52 -1.26 11.21 -12.27
N LYS A 53 -0.76 11.08 -11.06
CA LYS A 53 -0.32 12.23 -10.26
C LYS A 53 1.14 12.62 -10.49
N ASN A 54 1.86 11.86 -11.31
CA ASN A 54 3.30 12.03 -11.51
C ASN A 54 4.10 11.87 -10.21
N PHE A 55 3.65 10.97 -9.34
CA PHE A 55 4.40 10.60 -8.15
C PHE A 55 5.35 9.46 -8.46
N PRO A 56 6.60 9.50 -7.97
CA PRO A 56 7.50 8.34 -8.08
C PRO A 56 6.94 7.12 -7.35
N ILE A 57 7.33 5.94 -7.83
CA ILE A 57 6.93 4.65 -7.24
C ILE A 57 8.17 3.96 -6.69
N ALA A 58 8.12 3.57 -5.41
CA ALA A 58 9.11 2.70 -4.81
C ALA A 58 8.53 1.27 -4.78
N GLU A 59 9.19 0.35 -5.48
CA GLU A 59 8.69 -1.01 -5.67
C GLU A 59 9.33 -1.98 -4.70
N PHE A 60 8.49 -2.79 -4.05
CA PHE A 60 8.91 -3.84 -3.13
C PHE A 60 8.29 -5.17 -3.54
N PRO A 61 8.77 -5.79 -4.63
CA PRO A 61 8.22 -7.08 -5.06
C PRO A 61 8.56 -8.18 -4.04
N ALA A 62 7.60 -9.05 -3.78
CA ALA A 62 7.84 -10.20 -2.92
C ALA A 62 8.69 -11.24 -3.67
N ASN A 63 9.70 -11.78 -3.01
CA ASN A 63 10.58 -12.79 -3.61
C ASN A 63 10.09 -14.19 -3.25
N TRP A 64 9.05 -14.65 -3.96
CA TRP A 64 8.44 -15.94 -3.72
C TRP A 64 9.42 -17.10 -3.93
N ASN A 65 10.39 -16.96 -4.85
CA ASN A 65 11.37 -18.00 -5.11
C ASN A 65 12.31 -18.21 -3.92
N ALA A 66 12.68 -17.13 -3.24
CA ALA A 66 13.61 -17.21 -2.10
C ALA A 66 12.92 -17.57 -0.79
N TYR A 67 11.69 -17.07 -0.55
CA TYR A 67 11.04 -17.15 0.76
C TYR A 67 9.71 -17.88 0.78
N GLY A 68 9.24 -18.39 -0.36
CA GLY A 68 8.00 -19.13 -0.44
C GLY A 68 6.82 -18.35 0.14
N LYS A 69 6.02 -18.98 0.97
CA LYS A 69 4.82 -18.38 1.55
C LYS A 69 5.10 -17.17 2.45
N ALA A 70 6.31 -17.08 3.00
CA ALA A 70 6.69 -15.97 3.87
C ALA A 70 7.07 -14.70 3.11
N ALA A 71 7.20 -14.76 1.78
CA ALA A 71 7.70 -13.65 0.97
C ALA A 71 6.85 -12.38 1.09
N GLY A 72 5.53 -12.53 1.10
CA GLY A 72 4.62 -11.38 1.24
C GLY A 72 4.76 -10.69 2.59
N PHE A 73 4.87 -11.46 3.65
CA PHE A 73 5.03 -10.91 5.01
C PHE A 73 6.38 -10.23 5.17
N LYS A 74 7.43 -10.82 4.61
CA LYS A 74 8.77 -10.22 4.64
C LYS A 74 8.77 -8.88 3.88
N ARG A 75 8.19 -8.83 2.70
CA ARG A 75 8.05 -7.62 1.90
C ARG A 75 7.26 -6.54 2.65
N ASN A 76 6.17 -6.93 3.33
CA ASN A 76 5.37 -5.99 4.11
C ASN A 76 6.19 -5.33 5.22
N LYS A 77 7.04 -6.11 5.90
CA LYS A 77 7.93 -5.55 6.93
C LYS A 77 8.92 -4.57 6.34
N GLU A 78 9.47 -4.86 5.18
CA GLU A 78 10.40 -3.96 4.49
C GLU A 78 9.72 -2.64 4.13
N MET A 79 8.49 -2.70 3.61
CA MET A 79 7.71 -1.49 3.32
C MET A 79 7.43 -0.68 4.58
N GLY A 80 7.08 -1.36 5.67
CA GLY A 80 6.79 -0.70 6.95
C GLY A 80 7.97 0.05 7.53
N ILE A 81 9.19 -0.45 7.30
CA ILE A 81 10.41 0.22 7.71
C ILE A 81 10.69 1.45 6.84
N TYR A 82 10.43 1.34 5.55
CA TYR A 82 10.75 2.39 4.57
C TYR A 82 9.75 3.55 4.60
N ALA A 83 8.47 3.28 4.78
CA ALA A 83 7.41 4.26 4.55
C ALA A 83 7.09 5.11 5.76
N ASP A 84 6.42 6.24 5.50
CA ASP A 84 5.95 7.17 6.54
C ASP A 84 4.49 6.96 6.90
N ALA A 85 3.71 6.28 6.04
CA ALA A 85 2.28 6.07 6.26
C ALA A 85 1.76 4.91 5.41
N LEU A 86 0.57 4.44 5.76
CA LEU A 86 -0.14 3.39 5.01
C LEU A 86 -1.57 3.84 4.70
N ILE A 87 -1.98 3.64 3.45
CA ILE A 87 -3.38 3.67 3.04
C ILE A 87 -3.73 2.25 2.60
N ALA A 88 -4.66 1.61 3.31
CA ALA A 88 -5.04 0.23 3.06
C ALA A 88 -6.50 0.13 2.60
N PHE A 89 -6.76 -0.74 1.61
CA PHE A 89 -8.10 -1.06 1.12
C PHE A 89 -8.40 -2.49 1.54
N TRP A 90 -9.27 -2.66 2.53
CA TRP A 90 -9.42 -3.94 3.22
C TRP A 90 -10.87 -4.40 3.33
N ASP A 91 -11.09 -5.67 2.97
CA ASP A 91 -12.40 -6.34 3.04
C ASP A 91 -12.63 -7.04 4.39
N CYS A 92 -11.75 -6.85 5.35
CA CYS A 92 -11.73 -7.53 6.66
C CYS A 92 -11.45 -9.05 6.58
N LYS A 93 -11.10 -9.56 5.40
CA LYS A 93 -10.81 -10.99 5.19
C LYS A 93 -9.39 -11.25 4.72
N SER A 94 -8.83 -10.37 3.90
CA SER A 94 -7.48 -10.54 3.36
C SER A 94 -6.44 -10.57 4.46
N LYS A 95 -5.74 -11.71 4.59
CA LYS A 95 -4.71 -11.90 5.63
C LYS A 95 -3.47 -11.08 5.34
N GLY A 96 -3.10 -10.93 4.07
CA GLY A 96 -1.95 -10.13 3.67
C GLY A 96 -2.14 -8.65 3.99
N THR A 97 -3.34 -8.13 3.76
CA THR A 97 -3.69 -6.75 4.08
C THR A 97 -3.71 -6.54 5.60
N LYS A 98 -4.29 -7.50 6.34
CA LYS A 98 -4.26 -7.44 7.81
C LYS A 98 -2.84 -7.39 8.33
N HIS A 99 -1.95 -8.21 7.78
CA HIS A 99 -0.55 -8.22 8.19
C HIS A 99 0.12 -6.87 7.91
N MET A 100 -0.17 -6.23 6.76
CA MET A 100 0.37 -4.92 6.45
C MET A 100 -0.13 -3.87 7.44
N ILE A 101 -1.42 -3.89 7.76
CA ILE A 101 -2.01 -2.98 8.74
C ILE A 101 -1.35 -3.17 10.12
N ASP A 102 -1.23 -4.42 10.57
CA ASP A 102 -0.61 -4.73 11.87
C ASP A 102 0.87 -4.30 11.90
N THR A 103 1.57 -4.50 10.78
CA THR A 103 2.97 -4.07 10.65
C THR A 103 3.09 -2.55 10.78
N ALA A 104 2.22 -1.80 10.10
CA ALA A 104 2.22 -0.34 10.15
C ALA A 104 1.95 0.16 11.56
N LYS A 105 0.98 -0.45 12.25
CA LYS A 105 0.67 -0.10 13.64
C LYS A 105 1.83 -0.39 14.58
N PHE A 106 2.49 -1.52 14.39
CA PHE A 106 3.67 -1.88 15.18
C PHE A 106 4.80 -0.89 14.99
N LYS A 107 4.97 -0.37 13.77
CA LYS A 107 5.99 0.62 13.44
C LYS A 107 5.58 2.06 13.80
N ASP A 108 4.39 2.25 14.32
CA ASP A 108 3.84 3.58 14.68
C ASP A 108 3.74 4.53 13.49
N ILE A 109 3.51 4.04 12.29
CA ILE A 109 3.24 4.92 11.15
C ILE A 109 1.73 5.12 10.99
N PRO A 110 1.28 6.34 10.65
CA PRO A 110 -0.13 6.62 10.44
C PRO A 110 -0.76 5.67 9.43
N THR A 111 -1.95 5.16 9.76
CA THR A 111 -2.65 4.18 8.93
C THR A 111 -4.08 4.64 8.69
N LYS A 112 -4.49 4.72 7.42
CA LYS A 112 -5.85 5.00 7.01
C LYS A 112 -6.40 3.77 6.29
N ILE A 113 -7.58 3.32 6.68
CA ILE A 113 -8.19 2.11 6.12
C ILE A 113 -9.49 2.47 5.44
N PHE A 114 -9.61 2.07 4.17
CA PHE A 114 -10.85 2.10 3.41
C PHE A 114 -11.41 0.68 3.40
N TYR A 115 -12.59 0.50 3.97
CA TYR A 115 -13.23 -0.81 4.05
C TYR A 115 -14.14 -1.03 2.84
N TYR A 116 -14.13 -2.24 2.29
CA TYR A 116 -15.02 -2.59 1.17
C TYR A 116 -15.55 -4.01 1.27
#